data_77f6460c2ce1d7f023d37f0f9f9617a7
#
_entry.id   77f6460c2ce1d7f023d37f0f9f9617a7
#
_cell.length_a   1.000
_cell.length_b   1.000
_cell.length_c   1.000
_cell.angle_alpha   90.00
_cell.angle_beta   90.00
_cell.angle_gamma   90.00
#
_symmetry.space_group_name_H-M   'P 1'
#
loop_
_entity.id
_entity.type
_entity.pdbx_description
1 polymer ?
#
loop_
_entity_poly.entity_id
_entity_poly.type
_entity_poly.pdbx_seq_one_letter_code
_entity_poly.pdbx_strand_id
1 'polypeptide(L)'
;MTVTVEKGRTTESTRQLSVDDFLKMKKSLGLSVVQTKKLAGHIRAGTRNRKAVESGLAEALTERNNLLDDLFTSETVLVENKDGEGEEKTLIYCNDVSQLVLSLLESRGLEQTKTDAKLGLDKGRGSLKLTLSLMEKEERMKTGRQTYADGVGGKKHTSGSTYKLMVLALLYDTPETYETVKIMMEKLQFENFPATITSDIKMLLLLIGKSGGNLSHGCVFCDAAKPLDKEGTLYRLSDLHTWHMNYEEAGGDKKKQKDFQNIVNKPLLQMEPDDLILGAVAPPELHLMLGVGDKLKKILEKTVFETEKQGKEFIDDFLDNQNISKKGYMDSRSLEGNQTRRFLKATEELRDAYEEVGKLQKAEPVIQLLESFSVLVTKTFGFKLESGYEDAIAEFSSAYMKLNQEDPKTFTITPKIHIVMFHVTQYLQMLNAETGEERGLGYMSEQAFESVHSDMAQMWENGWKVSASHKDFGEKLRKFLVAYNSNNI
;
A
#
# COMPACT_ATOMS: atom_id res chain seq x y z
N MET A 1 -26.54 -16.14 -2.59
CA MET A 1 -27.56 -15.14 -2.87
C MET A 1 -28.68 -15.82 -3.61
N THR A 2 -29.79 -16.11 -2.91
CA THR A 2 -30.95 -16.82 -3.47
C THR A 2 -31.91 -15.78 -4.01
N VAL A 3 -32.13 -15.76 -5.31
CA VAL A 3 -33.12 -14.86 -5.93
C VAL A 3 -34.46 -15.61 -5.88
N THR A 4 -35.32 -15.21 -4.97
CA THR A 4 -36.72 -15.69 -4.91
C THR A 4 -37.56 -14.82 -5.80
N VAL A 5 -38.14 -15.40 -6.86
CA VAL A 5 -39.09 -14.72 -7.73
C VAL A 5 -40.49 -14.99 -7.21
N GLU A 6 -41.08 -14.07 -6.47
CA GLU A 6 -42.50 -14.11 -6.12
C GLU A 6 -43.36 -13.57 -7.26
N LYS A 7 -44.37 -14.34 -7.61
CA LYS A 7 -45.42 -13.91 -8.52
C LYS A 7 -46.41 -12.98 -7.82
N GLY A 8 -46.13 -11.70 -7.84
CA GLY A 8 -47.04 -10.64 -7.38
C GLY A 8 -47.00 -9.47 -8.36
N ARG A 9 -48.16 -8.98 -8.79
CA ARG A 9 -48.32 -7.76 -9.60
C ARG A 9 -47.80 -6.55 -8.80
N THR A 10 -46.56 -6.17 -9.05
CA THR A 10 -46.05 -4.85 -8.69
C THR A 10 -45.34 -4.27 -9.91
N THR A 11 -45.67 -3.05 -10.25
CA THR A 11 -44.94 -2.23 -11.22
C THR A 11 -43.58 -1.86 -10.64
N GLU A 12 -42.70 -2.83 -10.46
CA GLU A 12 -41.32 -2.58 -10.17
C GLU A 12 -40.63 -2.16 -11.45
N SER A 13 -40.08 -0.95 -11.48
CA SER A 13 -39.10 -0.55 -12.46
C SER A 13 -37.88 -1.47 -12.28
N THR A 14 -37.82 -2.53 -13.07
CA THR A 14 -36.66 -3.42 -13.09
C THR A 14 -35.45 -2.59 -13.47
N ARG A 15 -34.55 -2.28 -12.48
CA ARG A 15 -33.31 -1.56 -12.72
C ARG A 15 -32.51 -2.32 -13.78
N GLN A 16 -32.22 -1.64 -14.87
CA GLN A 16 -31.34 -2.15 -15.91
C GLN A 16 -29.91 -2.27 -15.32
N LEU A 17 -29.26 -3.42 -15.51
CA LEU A 17 -27.87 -3.60 -15.13
C LEU A 17 -26.96 -2.82 -16.08
N SER A 18 -26.18 -1.92 -15.52
CA SER A 18 -25.24 -1.08 -16.27
C SER A 18 -23.95 -1.83 -16.65
N VAL A 19 -23.17 -1.23 -17.52
CA VAL A 19 -21.79 -1.69 -17.81
C VAL A 19 -20.99 -1.82 -16.53
N ASP A 20 -21.10 -0.84 -15.61
CA ASP A 20 -20.37 -0.85 -14.33
C ASP A 20 -20.81 -2.00 -13.42
N ASP A 21 -22.10 -2.35 -13.38
CA ASP A 21 -22.55 -3.53 -12.62
C ASP A 21 -21.90 -4.81 -13.15
N PHE A 22 -21.75 -4.94 -14.48
CA PHE A 22 -21.06 -6.07 -15.09
C PHE A 22 -19.56 -6.05 -14.87
N LEU A 23 -18.90 -4.90 -14.85
CA LEU A 23 -17.48 -4.78 -14.52
C LEU A 23 -17.21 -5.21 -13.06
N LYS A 24 -18.09 -4.83 -12.14
CA LYS A 24 -18.02 -5.27 -10.73
C LYS A 24 -18.21 -6.79 -10.63
N MET A 25 -19.20 -7.36 -11.32
CA MET A 25 -19.41 -8.82 -11.38
C MET A 25 -18.23 -9.54 -12.02
N LYS A 26 -17.69 -9.01 -13.13
CA LYS A 26 -16.49 -9.54 -13.79
C LYS A 26 -15.32 -9.63 -12.81
N LYS A 27 -15.06 -8.57 -12.04
CA LYS A 27 -13.99 -8.52 -11.06
C LYS A 27 -14.24 -9.48 -9.91
N SER A 28 -15.40 -9.42 -9.26
CA SER A 28 -15.71 -10.23 -8.07
C SER A 28 -15.80 -11.73 -8.36
N LEU A 29 -16.18 -12.12 -9.58
CA LEU A 29 -16.31 -13.52 -10.01
C LEU A 29 -15.11 -14.02 -10.81
N GLY A 30 -14.09 -13.19 -11.07
CA GLY A 30 -12.92 -13.55 -11.87
C GLY A 30 -13.25 -13.88 -13.34
N LEU A 31 -14.28 -13.26 -13.92
CA LEU A 31 -14.73 -13.60 -15.26
C LEU A 31 -13.86 -12.98 -16.35
N SER A 32 -13.60 -13.73 -17.42
CA SER A 32 -13.09 -13.17 -18.68
C SER A 32 -14.16 -12.33 -19.39
N VAL A 33 -13.75 -11.51 -20.36
CA VAL A 33 -14.70 -10.76 -21.22
C VAL A 33 -15.73 -11.69 -21.87
N VAL A 34 -15.29 -12.86 -22.37
CA VAL A 34 -16.20 -13.85 -23.00
C VAL A 34 -17.22 -14.40 -22.00
N GLN A 35 -16.77 -14.74 -20.78
CA GLN A 35 -17.66 -15.23 -19.73
C GLN A 35 -18.64 -14.14 -19.27
N THR A 36 -18.19 -12.89 -19.17
CA THR A 36 -19.05 -11.75 -18.82
C THR A 36 -20.13 -11.51 -19.88
N LYS A 37 -19.78 -11.59 -21.16
CA LYS A 37 -20.73 -11.51 -22.28
C LYS A 37 -21.74 -12.66 -22.24
N LYS A 38 -21.31 -13.91 -21.95
CA LYS A 38 -22.20 -15.06 -21.77
C LYS A 38 -23.13 -14.85 -20.57
N LEU A 39 -22.63 -14.36 -19.45
CA LEU A 39 -23.46 -14.03 -18.27
C LEU A 39 -24.55 -13.01 -18.61
N ALA A 40 -24.19 -11.94 -19.31
CA ALA A 40 -25.17 -10.94 -19.79
C ALA A 40 -26.25 -11.56 -20.70
N GLY A 41 -25.83 -12.49 -21.58
CA GLY A 41 -26.78 -13.26 -22.42
C GLY A 41 -27.73 -14.12 -21.59
N HIS A 42 -27.22 -14.83 -20.58
CA HIS A 42 -28.07 -15.63 -19.68
C HIS A 42 -29.02 -14.78 -18.84
N ILE A 43 -28.61 -13.61 -18.37
CA ILE A 43 -29.48 -12.69 -17.62
C ILE A 43 -30.61 -12.19 -18.54
N ARG A 44 -30.29 -11.76 -19.78
CA ARG A 44 -31.31 -11.35 -20.78
C ARG A 44 -32.30 -12.45 -21.08
N ALA A 45 -31.83 -13.68 -21.26
CA ALA A 45 -32.67 -14.85 -21.55
C ALA A 45 -33.51 -15.26 -20.32
N GLY A 46 -32.92 -15.32 -19.14
CA GLY A 46 -33.60 -15.73 -17.91
C GLY A 46 -34.67 -14.75 -17.44
N THR A 47 -34.45 -13.45 -17.60
CA THR A 47 -35.43 -12.41 -17.25
C THR A 47 -36.49 -12.20 -18.33
N ARG A 48 -36.33 -12.78 -19.53
CA ARG A 48 -37.14 -12.51 -20.71
C ARG A 48 -37.22 -11.01 -21.08
N ASN A 49 -36.32 -10.22 -20.56
CA ASN A 49 -36.23 -8.78 -20.75
C ASN A 49 -34.93 -8.42 -21.49
N ARG A 50 -35.06 -8.07 -22.78
CA ARG A 50 -33.90 -7.66 -23.59
C ARG A 50 -33.22 -6.38 -23.08
N LYS A 51 -33.94 -5.56 -22.29
CA LYS A 51 -33.45 -4.33 -21.68
C LYS A 51 -32.88 -4.55 -20.27
N ALA A 52 -32.85 -5.80 -19.76
CA ALA A 52 -32.29 -6.08 -18.43
C ALA A 52 -30.81 -5.77 -18.31
N VAL A 53 -30.09 -5.68 -19.42
CA VAL A 53 -28.67 -5.33 -19.49
C VAL A 53 -28.56 -4.15 -20.48
N GLU A 54 -27.75 -3.18 -20.11
CA GLU A 54 -27.46 -2.00 -20.92
C GLU A 54 -27.01 -2.40 -22.35
N SER A 55 -27.49 -1.65 -23.35
CA SER A 55 -27.03 -1.81 -24.73
C SER A 55 -25.57 -1.37 -24.85
N GLY A 56 -24.80 -2.01 -25.74
CA GLY A 56 -23.38 -1.67 -25.91
C GLY A 56 -22.42 -2.34 -24.92
N LEU A 57 -22.90 -3.13 -23.92
CA LEU A 57 -22.01 -3.81 -22.96
C LEU A 57 -20.92 -4.63 -23.65
N ALA A 58 -21.25 -5.35 -24.70
CA ALA A 58 -20.29 -6.23 -25.39
C ALA A 58 -19.20 -5.42 -26.10
N GLU A 59 -19.59 -4.32 -26.70
CA GLU A 59 -18.72 -3.36 -27.37
C GLU A 59 -17.82 -2.67 -26.34
N ALA A 60 -18.39 -2.10 -25.28
CA ALA A 60 -17.63 -1.42 -24.21
C ALA A 60 -16.61 -2.36 -23.54
N LEU A 61 -16.98 -3.60 -23.24
CA LEU A 61 -16.05 -4.58 -22.68
C LEU A 61 -14.92 -4.96 -23.66
N THR A 62 -15.20 -4.99 -24.95
CA THR A 62 -14.19 -5.30 -25.97
C THR A 62 -13.25 -4.13 -26.17
N GLU A 63 -13.79 -2.93 -26.29
CA GLU A 63 -13.01 -1.70 -26.47
C GLU A 63 -12.04 -1.46 -25.32
N ARG A 64 -12.53 -1.54 -24.07
CA ARG A 64 -11.67 -1.42 -22.88
C ARG A 64 -10.56 -2.48 -22.82
N ASN A 65 -10.84 -3.71 -23.25
CA ASN A 65 -9.84 -4.76 -23.27
C ASN A 65 -8.82 -4.54 -24.41
N ASN A 66 -9.27 -4.15 -25.59
CA ASN A 66 -8.40 -3.91 -26.74
C ASN A 66 -7.46 -2.72 -26.50
N LEU A 67 -7.97 -1.65 -25.88
CA LEU A 67 -7.17 -0.49 -25.51
C LEU A 67 -5.92 -0.87 -24.68
N LEU A 68 -6.04 -1.86 -23.81
CA LEU A 68 -4.95 -2.33 -22.97
C LEU A 68 -4.14 -3.47 -23.59
N ASP A 69 -4.71 -4.25 -24.49
CA ASP A 69 -4.06 -5.46 -24.99
C ASP A 69 -2.73 -5.16 -25.70
N ASP A 70 -2.67 -4.07 -26.45
CA ASP A 70 -1.46 -3.61 -27.15
C ASP A 70 -0.45 -2.90 -26.23
N LEU A 71 -0.90 -2.43 -25.05
CA LEU A 71 -0.05 -1.72 -24.11
C LEU A 71 0.72 -2.64 -23.15
N PHE A 72 0.39 -3.93 -23.10
CA PHE A 72 1.05 -4.84 -22.17
C PHE A 72 1.83 -5.95 -22.89
N THR A 73 3.06 -6.14 -22.45
CA THR A 73 3.98 -7.14 -22.99
C THR A 73 4.29 -8.21 -21.95
N SER A 74 4.49 -9.44 -22.39
CA SER A 74 5.01 -10.55 -21.61
C SER A 74 6.44 -10.87 -22.03
N GLU A 75 7.34 -10.94 -21.06
CA GLU A 75 8.76 -11.25 -21.28
C GLU A 75 9.26 -12.24 -20.23
N THR A 76 10.20 -13.10 -20.62
CA THR A 76 10.96 -13.93 -19.69
C THR A 76 12.24 -13.20 -19.30
N VAL A 77 12.45 -13.00 -18.01
CA VAL A 77 13.63 -12.33 -17.44
C VAL A 77 14.41 -13.29 -16.55
N LEU A 78 15.73 -13.12 -16.47
CA LEU A 78 16.58 -13.87 -15.54
C LEU A 78 16.64 -13.12 -14.23
N VAL A 79 16.36 -13.81 -13.14
CA VAL A 79 16.42 -13.31 -11.77
C VAL A 79 17.36 -14.22 -10.97
N GLU A 80 18.30 -13.63 -10.27
CA GLU A 80 19.15 -14.40 -9.35
C GLU A 80 18.33 -14.91 -8.17
N ASN A 81 18.41 -16.19 -7.91
CA ASN A 81 17.85 -16.82 -6.72
C ASN A 81 18.78 -16.57 -5.49
N LYS A 82 18.40 -17.11 -4.33
CA LYS A 82 19.19 -16.95 -3.09
C LYS A 82 20.59 -17.59 -3.14
N ASP A 83 20.77 -18.53 -4.04
CA ASP A 83 22.01 -19.30 -4.21
C ASP A 83 22.91 -18.68 -5.30
N GLY A 84 22.49 -17.55 -5.92
CA GLY A 84 23.22 -16.86 -6.98
C GLY A 84 23.03 -17.49 -8.36
N GLU A 85 22.07 -18.41 -8.51
CA GLU A 85 21.76 -19.03 -9.80
C GLU A 85 20.66 -18.23 -10.51
N GLY A 86 20.80 -18.06 -11.83
CA GLY A 86 19.80 -17.42 -12.66
C GLY A 86 18.56 -18.30 -12.85
N GLU A 87 17.40 -17.80 -12.47
CA GLU A 87 16.10 -18.45 -12.67
C GLU A 87 15.24 -17.62 -13.64
N GLU A 88 14.63 -18.29 -14.62
CA GLU A 88 13.70 -17.63 -15.53
C GLU A 88 12.39 -17.30 -14.84
N LYS A 89 11.99 -16.03 -14.90
CA LYS A 89 10.73 -15.52 -14.35
C LYS A 89 9.93 -14.80 -15.42
N THR A 90 8.61 -14.83 -15.29
CA THR A 90 7.70 -14.11 -16.20
C THR A 90 7.43 -12.70 -15.68
N LEU A 91 7.78 -11.72 -16.50
CA LEU A 91 7.46 -10.30 -16.30
C LEU A 91 6.38 -9.88 -17.29
N ILE A 92 5.30 -9.29 -16.79
CA ILE A 92 4.32 -8.57 -17.59
C ILE A 92 4.46 -7.09 -17.24
N TYR A 93 4.52 -6.23 -18.26
CA TYR A 93 4.67 -4.78 -18.03
C TYR A 93 3.98 -3.95 -19.11
N CYS A 94 3.63 -2.72 -18.74
CA CYS A 94 3.12 -1.69 -19.65
C CYS A 94 4.29 -1.12 -20.46
N ASN A 95 4.25 -1.25 -21.77
CA ASN A 95 5.31 -0.78 -22.68
C ASN A 95 5.20 0.72 -23.02
N ASP A 96 4.06 1.35 -22.75
CA ASP A 96 3.85 2.81 -22.88
C ASP A 96 2.97 3.33 -21.74
N VAL A 97 3.63 3.72 -20.64
CA VAL A 97 2.95 4.28 -19.46
C VAL A 97 2.31 5.63 -19.77
N SER A 98 2.95 6.45 -20.61
CA SER A 98 2.44 7.77 -20.98
C SER A 98 1.12 7.66 -21.74
N GLN A 99 1.04 6.77 -22.72
CA GLN A 99 -0.19 6.50 -23.45
C GLN A 99 -1.29 5.96 -22.52
N LEU A 100 -0.95 5.05 -21.61
CA LEU A 100 -1.89 4.53 -20.63
C LEU A 100 -2.44 5.64 -19.73
N VAL A 101 -1.57 6.52 -19.21
CA VAL A 101 -1.99 7.65 -18.36
C VAL A 101 -2.92 8.59 -19.12
N LEU A 102 -2.59 8.98 -20.35
CA LEU A 102 -3.45 9.83 -21.17
C LEU A 102 -4.82 9.20 -21.40
N SER A 103 -4.86 7.91 -21.74
CA SER A 103 -6.12 7.16 -21.91
C SER A 103 -6.95 7.09 -20.63
N LEU A 104 -6.29 6.99 -19.47
CA LEU A 104 -6.95 6.99 -18.17
C LEU A 104 -7.51 8.37 -17.80
N LEU A 105 -6.76 9.43 -18.07
CA LEU A 105 -7.22 10.81 -17.86
C LEU A 105 -8.46 11.08 -18.69
N GLU A 106 -8.42 10.76 -19.99
CA GLU A 106 -9.55 10.93 -20.91
C GLU A 106 -10.76 10.10 -20.47
N SER A 107 -10.61 8.81 -20.26
CA SER A 107 -11.72 7.89 -19.90
C SER A 107 -12.39 8.24 -18.58
N ARG A 108 -11.66 8.89 -17.66
CA ARG A 108 -12.16 9.31 -16.35
C ARG A 108 -12.59 10.77 -16.31
N GLY A 109 -12.40 11.52 -17.39
CA GLY A 109 -12.66 12.95 -17.44
C GLY A 109 -11.79 13.78 -16.50
N LEU A 110 -10.52 13.38 -16.31
CA LEU A 110 -9.56 14.03 -15.42
C LEU A 110 -8.67 14.99 -16.21
N GLU A 111 -8.37 16.14 -15.62
CA GLU A 111 -7.40 17.09 -16.14
C GLU A 111 -6.01 16.79 -15.56
N GLN A 112 -4.98 16.68 -16.40
CA GLN A 112 -3.62 16.33 -15.98
C GLN A 112 -3.09 17.28 -14.89
N THR A 113 -3.28 18.57 -15.01
CA THR A 113 -2.83 19.61 -14.06
C THR A 113 -3.54 19.55 -12.70
N LYS A 114 -4.72 18.93 -12.66
CA LYS A 114 -5.53 18.75 -11.46
C LYS A 114 -5.48 17.33 -10.92
N THR A 115 -4.56 16.50 -11.41
CA THR A 115 -4.45 15.10 -11.06
C THR A 115 -3.08 14.81 -10.47
N ASP A 116 -3.07 14.20 -9.28
CA ASP A 116 -1.87 13.62 -8.69
C ASP A 116 -1.74 12.16 -9.11
N ALA A 117 -0.51 11.74 -9.40
CA ALA A 117 -0.18 10.35 -9.64
C ALA A 117 0.52 9.75 -8.43
N LYS A 118 0.18 8.52 -8.14
CA LYS A 118 0.81 7.74 -7.09
C LYS A 118 1.21 6.37 -7.62
N LEU A 119 2.47 6.00 -7.40
CA LEU A 119 3.00 4.68 -7.70
C LEU A 119 3.14 3.87 -6.42
N GLY A 120 2.62 2.65 -6.44
CA GLY A 120 2.81 1.70 -5.36
C GLY A 120 3.62 0.51 -5.84
N LEU A 121 4.69 0.18 -5.13
CA LEU A 121 5.49 -1.01 -5.39
C LEU A 121 5.40 -1.92 -4.17
N ASP A 122 4.94 -3.15 -4.38
CA ASP A 122 4.75 -4.07 -3.26
C ASP A 122 4.79 -5.53 -3.71
N LYS A 123 5.20 -6.41 -2.78
CA LYS A 123 5.21 -7.85 -2.97
C LYS A 123 4.09 -8.50 -2.17
N GLY A 124 3.16 -9.15 -2.86
CA GLY A 124 2.13 -9.95 -2.21
C GLY A 124 1.76 -11.20 -3.01
N ARG A 125 1.44 -12.26 -2.29
CA ARG A 125 1.08 -13.55 -2.90
C ARG A 125 2.13 -14.08 -3.88
N GLY A 126 3.41 -13.93 -3.54
CA GLY A 126 4.55 -14.41 -4.33
C GLY A 126 4.99 -13.50 -5.48
N SER A 127 4.21 -12.52 -5.89
CA SER A 127 4.52 -11.66 -7.04
C SER A 127 4.81 -10.23 -6.62
N LEU A 128 5.81 -9.62 -7.26
CA LEU A 128 6.11 -8.19 -7.15
C LEU A 128 5.23 -7.43 -8.15
N LYS A 129 4.59 -6.35 -7.70
CA LYS A 129 3.68 -5.55 -8.52
C LYS A 129 4.01 -4.08 -8.39
N LEU A 130 3.96 -3.38 -9.51
CA LEU A 130 3.95 -1.94 -9.55
C LEU A 130 2.60 -1.46 -10.02
N THR A 131 2.00 -0.55 -9.26
CA THR A 131 0.64 -0.07 -9.46
C THR A 131 0.62 1.44 -9.60
N LEU A 132 -0.34 1.95 -10.36
CA LEU A 132 -0.59 3.38 -10.57
C LEU A 132 -1.98 3.74 -10.07
N SER A 133 -2.08 4.85 -9.34
CA SER A 133 -3.33 5.54 -9.01
C SER A 133 -3.28 6.97 -9.52
N LEU A 134 -4.31 7.39 -10.25
CA LEU A 134 -4.54 8.78 -10.63
C LEU A 134 -5.63 9.36 -9.73
N MET A 135 -5.37 10.52 -9.13
CA MET A 135 -6.20 11.09 -8.08
C MET A 135 -6.51 12.55 -8.39
N GLU A 136 -7.78 12.87 -8.57
CA GLU A 136 -8.22 14.25 -8.71
C GLU A 136 -8.04 15.01 -7.40
N LYS A 137 -7.31 16.12 -7.43
CA LYS A 137 -6.93 16.90 -6.23
C LYS A 137 -8.15 17.34 -5.43
N GLU A 138 -9.13 17.96 -6.09
CA GLU A 138 -10.32 18.52 -5.44
C GLU A 138 -11.33 17.48 -4.92
N GLU A 139 -11.51 16.36 -5.64
CA GLU A 139 -12.51 15.35 -5.25
C GLU A 139 -12.17 14.66 -3.93
N ARG A 140 -10.88 14.44 -3.68
CA ARG A 140 -10.41 13.80 -2.44
C ARG A 140 -10.63 14.67 -1.21
N MET A 141 -10.42 15.97 -1.33
CA MET A 141 -10.59 16.89 -0.20
C MET A 141 -12.07 17.07 0.18
N LYS A 142 -12.98 17.02 -0.80
CA LYS A 142 -14.43 17.15 -0.55
C LYS A 142 -15.04 15.91 0.12
N THR A 143 -14.53 14.73 -0.13
CA THR A 143 -15.16 13.49 0.34
C THR A 143 -14.66 12.99 1.68
N GLY A 144 -13.45 13.36 2.12
CA GLY A 144 -12.89 13.05 3.44
C GLY A 144 -12.96 11.59 3.91
N ARG A 145 -13.52 10.70 3.07
CA ARG A 145 -13.70 9.28 3.36
C ARG A 145 -13.30 8.45 2.15
N GLN A 146 -12.47 7.45 2.38
CA GLN A 146 -12.46 6.27 1.51
C GLN A 146 -13.81 5.57 1.70
N THR A 147 -14.81 6.00 0.96
CA THR A 147 -16.06 5.24 0.91
C THR A 147 -15.81 4.05 0.02
N TYR A 148 -15.51 2.91 0.62
CA TYR A 148 -15.75 1.64 -0.02
C TYR A 148 -17.24 1.60 -0.36
N ALA A 149 -17.56 1.52 -1.64
CA ALA A 149 -18.94 1.40 -2.04
C ALA A 149 -19.44 0.02 -1.66
N ASP A 150 -20.15 -0.05 -0.57
CA ASP A 150 -21.09 -1.13 -0.35
C ASP A 150 -22.05 -1.12 -1.54
N GLY A 151 -22.21 -2.25 -2.20
CA GLY A 151 -22.86 -2.37 -3.50
C GLY A 151 -24.35 -2.01 -3.57
N VAL A 152 -24.84 -1.17 -2.70
CA VAL A 152 -26.23 -0.73 -2.66
C VAL A 152 -26.26 0.78 -2.41
N GLY A 153 -26.38 1.55 -3.49
CA GLY A 153 -26.70 2.97 -3.35
C GLY A 153 -25.85 4.00 -4.09
N GLY A 154 -25.37 3.71 -5.31
CA GLY A 154 -24.96 4.77 -6.26
C GLY A 154 -23.87 5.74 -5.82
N LYS A 155 -23.01 5.37 -4.86
CA LYS A 155 -21.89 6.21 -4.43
C LYS A 155 -20.77 6.13 -5.46
N LYS A 156 -20.36 7.27 -6.01
CA LYS A 156 -19.18 7.39 -6.86
C LYS A 156 -17.96 6.86 -6.07
N HIS A 157 -17.19 5.95 -6.70
CA HIS A 157 -15.91 5.53 -6.16
C HIS A 157 -14.94 6.72 -6.16
N THR A 158 -14.32 7.00 -5.03
CA THR A 158 -13.26 7.99 -4.97
C THR A 158 -12.06 7.54 -5.81
N SER A 159 -11.30 8.48 -6.35
CA SER A 159 -10.11 8.21 -7.17
C SER A 159 -9.05 7.31 -6.53
N GLY A 160 -9.06 7.13 -5.21
CA GLY A 160 -8.14 6.26 -4.48
C GLY A 160 -8.65 4.86 -4.16
N SER A 161 -9.80 4.43 -4.72
CA SER A 161 -10.27 3.06 -4.49
C SER A 161 -9.48 2.04 -5.31
N THR A 162 -9.41 0.78 -4.83
CA THR A 162 -8.80 -0.34 -5.56
C THR A 162 -9.40 -0.56 -6.94
N TYR A 163 -10.62 -0.08 -7.17
CA TYR A 163 -11.32 -0.16 -8.45
C TYR A 163 -10.79 0.80 -9.52
N LYS A 164 -9.88 1.71 -9.14
CA LYS A 164 -9.24 2.65 -10.07
C LYS A 164 -7.73 2.47 -10.16
N LEU A 165 -7.18 1.45 -9.49
CA LEU A 165 -5.75 1.14 -9.55
C LEU A 165 -5.42 0.35 -10.81
N MET A 166 -4.36 0.76 -11.49
CA MET A 166 -3.80 0.04 -12.63
C MET A 166 -2.53 -0.70 -12.19
N VAL A 167 -2.40 -1.95 -12.53
CA VAL A 167 -1.14 -2.68 -12.34
C VAL A 167 -0.30 -2.48 -13.60
N LEU A 168 0.78 -1.71 -13.46
CA LEU A 168 1.69 -1.38 -14.57
C LEU A 168 2.67 -2.50 -14.88
N ALA A 169 3.12 -3.20 -13.84
CA ALA A 169 4.00 -4.35 -14.01
C ALA A 169 3.73 -5.42 -12.96
N LEU A 170 3.97 -6.66 -13.34
CA LEU A 170 3.85 -7.84 -12.49
C LEU A 170 5.00 -8.79 -12.80
N LEU A 171 5.89 -9.03 -11.82
CA LEU A 171 6.91 -10.06 -11.88
C LEU A 171 6.46 -11.25 -11.04
N TYR A 172 6.18 -12.36 -11.72
CA TYR A 172 5.53 -13.53 -11.10
C TYR A 172 6.54 -14.39 -10.34
N ASP A 173 6.15 -14.86 -9.16
CA ASP A 173 6.88 -15.80 -8.31
C ASP A 173 8.36 -15.43 -8.13
N THR A 174 8.60 -14.24 -7.62
CA THR A 174 9.94 -13.66 -7.50
C THR A 174 10.28 -13.28 -6.05
N PRO A 175 11.56 -13.31 -5.65
CA PRO A 175 11.98 -12.71 -4.40
C PRO A 175 11.86 -11.19 -4.45
N GLU A 176 11.86 -10.55 -3.29
CA GLU A 176 11.91 -9.10 -3.15
C GLU A 176 13.35 -8.67 -2.88
N THR A 177 14.05 -8.36 -3.97
CA THR A 177 15.46 -7.97 -3.97
C THR A 177 15.67 -6.71 -4.80
N TYR A 178 16.82 -6.07 -4.64
CA TYR A 178 17.18 -4.92 -5.46
C TYR A 178 17.12 -5.24 -6.96
N GLU A 179 17.66 -6.40 -7.39
CA GLU A 179 17.69 -6.78 -8.81
C GLU A 179 16.28 -6.97 -9.39
N THR A 180 15.34 -7.57 -8.64
CA THR A 180 13.96 -7.75 -9.12
C THR A 180 13.24 -6.41 -9.24
N VAL A 181 13.47 -5.48 -8.31
CA VAL A 181 12.92 -4.12 -8.38
C VAL A 181 13.54 -3.35 -9.55
N LYS A 182 14.87 -3.45 -9.74
CA LYS A 182 15.60 -2.82 -10.83
C LYS A 182 15.08 -3.29 -12.20
N ILE A 183 14.98 -4.59 -12.43
CA ILE A 183 14.42 -5.17 -13.67
C ILE A 183 13.06 -4.56 -13.99
N MET A 184 12.19 -4.43 -12.98
CA MET A 184 10.84 -3.88 -13.16
C MET A 184 10.86 -2.39 -13.44
N MET A 185 11.69 -1.61 -12.73
CA MET A 185 11.79 -0.15 -12.90
C MET A 185 12.43 0.23 -14.24
N GLU A 186 13.41 -0.53 -14.73
CA GLU A 186 14.07 -0.30 -16.02
C GLU A 186 13.17 -0.54 -17.23
N LYS A 187 12.14 -1.39 -17.10
CA LYS A 187 11.15 -1.64 -18.17
C LYS A 187 10.07 -0.55 -18.25
N LEU A 188 9.92 0.23 -17.21
CA LEU A 188 8.87 1.25 -17.11
C LEU A 188 9.50 2.64 -17.24
N GLN A 189 9.14 3.35 -18.29
CA GLN A 189 9.59 4.73 -18.52
C GLN A 189 8.56 5.70 -17.94
N PHE A 190 8.93 6.40 -16.85
CA PHE A 190 8.09 7.39 -16.18
C PHE A 190 8.49 8.84 -16.50
N GLU A 191 9.39 9.08 -17.45
CA GLU A 191 10.07 10.35 -17.68
C GLU A 191 9.13 11.55 -17.91
N ASN A 192 7.88 11.30 -18.30
CA ASN A 192 6.94 12.34 -18.66
C ASN A 192 5.79 12.53 -17.65
N PHE A 193 5.81 11.84 -16.51
CA PHE A 193 4.72 11.92 -15.56
C PHE A 193 5.21 11.85 -14.11
N PRO A 194 5.31 13.02 -13.44
CA PRO A 194 5.73 13.06 -12.04
C PRO A 194 4.73 12.29 -11.17
N ALA A 195 5.24 11.37 -10.39
CA ALA A 195 4.44 10.53 -9.50
C ALA A 195 5.12 10.37 -8.15
N THR A 196 4.33 10.48 -7.07
CA THR A 196 4.82 10.17 -5.72
C THR A 196 4.85 8.66 -5.52
N ILE A 197 5.97 8.14 -5.06
CA ILE A 197 6.14 6.72 -4.75
C ILE A 197 5.70 6.46 -3.31
N THR A 198 4.96 5.38 -3.10
CA THR A 198 4.60 4.89 -1.77
C THR A 198 4.75 3.37 -1.73
N SER A 199 5.35 2.86 -0.66
CA SER A 199 5.60 1.43 -0.48
C SER A 199 5.97 1.15 0.97
N ASP A 200 6.14 -0.12 1.34
CA ASP A 200 6.71 -0.43 2.64
C ASP A 200 8.18 0.04 2.76
N ILE A 201 8.67 0.18 4.00
CA ILE A 201 10.02 0.69 4.26
C ILE A 201 11.11 -0.20 3.63
N LYS A 202 10.92 -1.52 3.60
CA LYS A 202 11.90 -2.43 3.03
C LYS A 202 12.04 -2.20 1.53
N MET A 203 10.94 -2.04 0.83
CA MET A 203 10.92 -1.73 -0.60
C MET A 203 11.51 -0.34 -0.87
N LEU A 204 11.17 0.65 -0.05
CA LEU A 204 11.74 1.99 -0.17
C LEU A 204 13.26 1.99 0.02
N LEU A 205 13.79 1.19 0.94
CA LEU A 205 15.25 1.01 1.11
C LEU A 205 15.89 0.43 -0.16
N LEU A 206 15.24 -0.53 -0.82
CA LEU A 206 15.74 -1.07 -2.10
C LEU A 206 15.74 -0.01 -3.20
N LEU A 207 14.69 0.81 -3.29
CA LEU A 207 14.58 1.89 -4.28
C LEU A 207 15.66 2.95 -4.15
N ILE A 208 16.08 3.29 -2.93
CA ILE A 208 17.15 4.25 -2.69
C ILE A 208 18.55 3.62 -2.68
N GLY A 209 18.67 2.31 -2.98
CA GLY A 209 19.95 1.60 -3.10
C GLY A 209 20.56 1.13 -1.80
N LYS A 210 19.82 1.16 -0.67
CA LYS A 210 20.33 0.64 0.61
C LYS A 210 20.33 -0.90 0.66
N SER A 211 21.34 -1.44 1.32
CA SER A 211 21.38 -2.87 1.62
C SER A 211 20.22 -3.26 2.56
N GLY A 212 19.70 -4.48 2.41
CA GLY A 212 18.70 -5.01 3.33
C GLY A 212 19.29 -5.41 4.68
N GLY A 213 18.43 -5.53 5.70
CA GLY A 213 18.79 -6.05 7.02
C GLY A 213 18.96 -4.99 8.12
N ASN A 214 19.79 -5.29 9.11
CA ASN A 214 19.98 -4.44 10.30
C ASN A 214 20.97 -3.29 10.03
N LEU A 215 20.50 -2.27 9.30
CA LEU A 215 21.34 -1.16 8.86
C LEU A 215 21.74 -0.23 10.00
N SER A 216 22.98 0.31 9.93
CA SER A 216 23.46 1.40 10.81
C SER A 216 22.73 2.71 10.50
N HIS A 217 22.44 2.98 9.22
CA HIS A 217 21.68 4.13 8.71
C HIS A 217 20.37 3.62 8.12
N GLY A 218 19.39 3.33 9.00
CA GLY A 218 18.15 2.63 8.63
C GLY A 218 17.02 3.53 8.14
N CYS A 219 17.17 4.87 8.18
CA CYS A 219 16.17 5.78 7.66
C CYS A 219 16.19 5.81 6.11
N VAL A 220 15.00 5.92 5.50
CA VAL A 220 14.84 6.09 4.05
C VAL A 220 15.14 7.54 3.64
N PHE A 221 14.85 8.49 4.52
CA PHE A 221 14.78 9.91 4.18
C PHE A 221 16.01 10.72 4.60
N CYS A 222 16.82 10.21 5.55
CA CYS A 222 17.94 10.97 6.08
C CYS A 222 19.15 10.10 6.46
N ASP A 223 20.26 10.76 6.77
CA ASP A 223 21.55 10.18 7.14
C ASP A 223 21.66 9.77 8.61
N ALA A 224 20.59 9.84 9.39
CA ALA A 224 20.62 9.47 10.80
C ALA A 224 21.17 8.06 11.01
N ALA A 225 22.18 7.97 11.87
CA ALA A 225 22.77 6.71 12.31
C ALA A 225 22.05 6.18 13.55
N LYS A 226 22.13 4.86 13.81
CA LYS A 226 21.68 4.30 15.08
C LYS A 226 22.41 5.00 16.25
N PRO A 227 21.65 5.30 17.32
CA PRO A 227 20.34 4.76 17.72
C PRO A 227 19.10 5.41 17.09
N LEU A 228 19.20 6.30 16.11
CA LEU A 228 18.11 6.99 15.42
C LEU A 228 17.34 7.99 16.31
N ASP A 229 17.96 8.46 17.38
CA ASP A 229 17.40 9.36 18.39
C ASP A 229 17.55 10.86 18.04
N LYS A 230 18.11 11.15 16.87
CA LYS A 230 18.33 12.50 16.38
C LYS A 230 17.82 12.63 14.94
N GLU A 231 17.37 13.81 14.60
CA GLU A 231 17.09 14.20 13.24
C GLU A 231 18.38 14.16 12.41
N GLY A 232 18.31 13.60 11.21
CA GLY A 232 19.41 13.60 10.24
C GLY A 232 19.17 14.60 9.13
N THR A 233 20.21 14.80 8.28
CA THR A 233 20.11 15.59 7.05
C THR A 233 19.29 14.82 6.02
N LEU A 234 18.29 15.46 5.43
CA LEU A 234 17.47 14.83 4.38
C LEU A 234 18.31 14.53 3.15
N TYR A 235 18.13 13.36 2.57
CA TYR A 235 18.78 12.95 1.35
C TYR A 235 18.21 13.67 0.12
N ARG A 236 19.12 14.08 -0.77
CA ARG A 236 18.87 14.37 -2.18
C ARG A 236 19.21 13.15 -3.03
N LEU A 237 18.70 13.07 -4.24
CA LEU A 237 19.07 11.97 -5.14
C LEU A 237 20.59 12.00 -5.45
N SER A 238 21.15 13.20 -5.64
CA SER A 238 22.60 13.40 -5.85
C SER A 238 23.47 12.87 -4.69
N ASP A 239 22.98 12.99 -3.44
CA ASP A 239 23.70 12.43 -2.27
C ASP A 239 23.77 10.90 -2.36
N LEU A 240 22.64 10.24 -2.69
CA LEU A 240 22.58 8.80 -2.82
C LEU A 240 23.50 8.28 -3.94
N HIS A 241 23.53 8.98 -5.09
CA HIS A 241 24.46 8.66 -6.17
C HIS A 241 25.91 8.80 -5.76
N THR A 242 26.24 9.87 -5.05
CA THR A 242 27.60 10.12 -4.55
C THR A 242 28.05 9.01 -3.58
N TRP A 243 27.18 8.60 -2.64
CA TRP A 243 27.49 7.52 -1.69
C TRP A 243 27.67 6.18 -2.41
N HIS A 244 26.83 5.88 -3.44
CA HIS A 244 27.00 4.67 -4.22
C HIS A 244 28.33 4.65 -4.99
N MET A 245 28.67 5.73 -5.70
CA MET A 245 29.95 5.85 -6.42
C MET A 245 31.15 5.66 -5.48
N ASN A 246 31.13 6.33 -4.32
CA ASN A 246 32.20 6.21 -3.34
C ASN A 246 32.31 4.77 -2.79
N TYR A 247 31.19 4.06 -2.63
CA TYR A 247 31.18 2.66 -2.22
C TYR A 247 31.82 1.75 -3.28
N GLU A 248 31.49 1.95 -4.55
CA GLU A 248 32.12 1.18 -5.66
C GLU A 248 33.63 1.48 -5.79
N GLU A 249 34.02 2.75 -5.73
CA GLU A 249 35.42 3.16 -5.75
C GLU A 249 36.22 2.59 -4.58
N ALA A 250 35.60 2.39 -3.42
CA ALA A 250 36.19 1.73 -2.26
C ALA A 250 36.25 0.18 -2.39
N GLY A 251 35.86 -0.38 -3.54
CA GLY A 251 35.89 -1.80 -3.87
C GLY A 251 34.67 -2.59 -3.43
N GLY A 252 33.55 -1.96 -3.07
CA GLY A 252 32.27 -2.62 -2.79
C GLY A 252 32.27 -3.55 -1.56
N ASP A 253 33.15 -3.31 -0.57
CA ASP A 253 33.29 -4.17 0.61
C ASP A 253 32.07 -4.03 1.54
N LYS A 254 31.29 -5.11 1.66
CA LYS A 254 30.10 -5.18 2.54
C LYS A 254 30.39 -4.81 4.00
N LYS A 255 31.61 -5.00 4.50
CA LYS A 255 32.00 -4.64 5.87
C LYS A 255 32.09 -3.12 6.06
N LYS A 256 32.33 -2.38 4.99
CA LYS A 256 32.45 -0.92 4.98
C LYS A 256 31.17 -0.19 4.60
N GLN A 257 30.08 -0.89 4.25
CA GLN A 257 28.83 -0.28 3.79
C GLN A 257 28.28 0.82 4.71
N LYS A 258 28.50 0.72 6.02
CA LYS A 258 28.10 1.73 7.01
C LYS A 258 28.80 3.10 6.79
N ASP A 259 30.00 3.09 6.24
CA ASP A 259 30.80 4.29 5.98
C ASP A 259 30.26 5.06 4.76
N PHE A 260 29.36 4.44 3.99
CA PHE A 260 28.66 4.97 2.81
C PHE A 260 27.13 5.00 3.02
N GLN A 261 26.66 5.30 4.21
CA GLN A 261 25.25 5.41 4.57
C GLN A 261 24.42 4.14 4.28
N ASN A 262 25.08 2.98 4.16
CA ASN A 262 24.52 1.71 3.68
C ASN A 262 23.98 1.75 2.23
N ILE A 263 24.36 2.75 1.44
CA ILE A 263 24.05 2.82 0.01
C ILE A 263 25.06 1.95 -0.75
N VAL A 264 24.63 0.79 -1.20
CA VAL A 264 25.48 -0.22 -1.87
C VAL A 264 25.08 -0.44 -3.33
N ASN A 265 23.91 0.04 -3.73
CA ASN A 265 23.41 -0.05 -5.07
C ASN A 265 23.04 1.32 -5.61
N LYS A 266 22.97 1.46 -6.94
CA LYS A 266 22.50 2.68 -7.59
C LYS A 266 21.04 2.94 -7.22
N PRO A 267 20.64 4.17 -6.82
CA PRO A 267 19.25 4.51 -6.63
C PRO A 267 18.41 4.25 -7.90
N LEU A 268 17.20 3.75 -7.72
CA LEU A 268 16.27 3.43 -8.82
C LEU A 268 15.19 4.49 -9.03
N LEU A 269 15.24 5.57 -8.26
CA LEU A 269 14.29 6.67 -8.35
C LEU A 269 14.56 7.53 -9.60
N GLN A 270 13.48 7.93 -10.27
CA GLN A 270 13.52 8.83 -11.44
C GLN A 270 13.00 10.20 -10.98
N MET A 271 13.92 11.10 -10.65
CA MET A 271 13.66 12.46 -10.17
C MET A 271 14.89 13.34 -10.42
N GLU A 272 14.75 14.65 -10.26
CA GLU A 272 15.89 15.56 -10.41
C GLU A 272 16.96 15.35 -9.33
N PRO A 273 18.26 15.51 -9.66
CA PRO A 273 19.35 15.22 -8.73
C PRO A 273 19.29 15.99 -7.41
N ASP A 274 18.81 17.22 -7.45
CA ASP A 274 18.76 18.11 -6.29
C ASP A 274 17.46 18.00 -5.48
N ASP A 275 16.51 17.20 -5.95
CA ASP A 275 15.26 16.98 -5.24
C ASP A 275 15.45 16.13 -3.99
N LEU A 276 14.67 16.45 -2.95
CA LEU A 276 14.64 15.68 -1.72
C LEU A 276 13.88 14.37 -1.91
N ILE A 277 14.45 13.27 -1.43
CA ILE A 277 13.79 11.96 -1.45
C ILE A 277 12.42 12.02 -0.77
N LEU A 278 12.30 12.78 0.31
CA LEU A 278 11.03 12.96 1.04
C LEU A 278 9.94 13.65 0.19
N GLY A 279 10.30 14.40 -0.86
CA GLY A 279 9.34 15.00 -1.79
C GLY A 279 8.78 14.00 -2.82
N ALA A 280 9.61 13.05 -3.27
CA ALA A 280 9.24 12.06 -4.28
C ALA A 280 8.68 10.75 -3.66
N VAL A 281 8.99 10.49 -2.40
CA VAL A 281 8.63 9.26 -1.68
C VAL A 281 7.82 9.61 -0.44
N ALA A 282 6.58 9.14 -0.38
CA ALA A 282 5.71 9.38 0.77
C ALA A 282 6.05 8.44 1.94
N PRO A 283 6.02 8.92 3.20
CA PRO A 283 6.06 8.05 4.36
C PRO A 283 4.90 7.04 4.32
N PRO A 284 5.16 5.74 4.54
CA PRO A 284 4.14 4.69 4.41
C PRO A 284 3.17 4.70 5.60
N GLU A 285 2.04 5.36 5.44
CA GLU A 285 1.04 5.61 6.48
C GLU A 285 0.63 4.34 7.23
N LEU A 286 0.19 3.32 6.48
CA LEU A 286 -0.26 2.06 7.05
C LEU A 286 0.87 1.35 7.81
N HIS A 287 2.04 1.23 7.20
CA HIS A 287 3.18 0.52 7.78
C HIS A 287 3.80 1.25 8.98
N LEU A 288 3.72 2.58 9.03
CA LEU A 288 4.10 3.36 10.21
C LEU A 288 3.14 3.08 11.36
N MET A 289 1.83 3.17 11.12
CA MET A 289 0.82 2.90 12.14
C MET A 289 0.93 1.47 12.69
N LEU A 290 1.01 0.48 11.80
CA LEU A 290 1.18 -0.93 12.19
C LEU A 290 2.45 -1.15 13.00
N GLY A 291 3.57 -0.58 12.52
CA GLY A 291 4.88 -0.82 13.14
C GLY A 291 5.04 -0.19 14.51
N VAL A 292 4.51 1.01 14.73
CA VAL A 292 4.54 1.68 16.04
C VAL A 292 3.54 1.01 16.98
N GLY A 293 2.31 0.74 16.53
CA GLY A 293 1.29 0.06 17.33
C GLY A 293 1.74 -1.33 17.80
N ASP A 294 2.31 -2.14 16.90
CA ASP A 294 2.84 -3.47 17.22
C ASP A 294 4.06 -3.39 18.18
N LYS A 295 4.92 -2.39 18.02
CA LYS A 295 6.04 -2.17 18.94
C LYS A 295 5.55 -1.86 20.36
N LEU A 296 4.58 -0.96 20.53
CA LEU A 296 4.02 -0.60 21.83
C LEU A 296 3.28 -1.77 22.46
N LYS A 297 2.47 -2.51 21.65
CA LYS A 297 1.83 -3.76 22.10
C LYS A 297 2.85 -4.77 22.61
N LYS A 298 3.94 -5.01 21.88
CA LYS A 298 5.02 -5.91 22.29
C LYS A 298 5.74 -5.47 23.56
N ILE A 299 5.86 -4.17 23.79
CA ILE A 299 6.43 -3.66 25.05
C ILE A 299 5.51 -4.06 26.22
N LEU A 300 4.20 -3.84 26.12
CA LEU A 300 3.23 -4.29 27.14
C LEU A 300 3.32 -5.80 27.40
N GLU A 301 3.38 -6.61 26.35
CA GLU A 301 3.51 -8.07 26.44
C GLU A 301 4.75 -8.51 27.20
N LYS A 302 5.86 -7.77 27.08
CA LYS A 302 7.17 -8.17 27.61
C LYS A 302 7.49 -7.60 29.00
N THR A 303 6.95 -6.43 29.34
CA THR A 303 7.45 -5.67 30.48
C THR A 303 6.51 -5.64 31.68
N VAL A 304 5.21 -5.85 31.46
CA VAL A 304 4.21 -5.67 32.54
C VAL A 304 4.08 -6.90 33.44
N PHE A 305 4.13 -8.10 32.87
CA PHE A 305 4.01 -9.36 33.59
C PHE A 305 5.38 -9.99 33.87
N GLU A 306 5.40 -11.04 34.70
CA GLU A 306 6.63 -11.73 35.07
C GLU A 306 7.25 -12.50 33.89
N THR A 307 6.41 -12.93 32.95
CA THR A 307 6.83 -13.60 31.73
C THR A 307 6.14 -13.02 30.50
N GLU A 308 6.84 -13.02 29.37
CA GLU A 308 6.27 -12.59 28.06
C GLU A 308 5.04 -13.44 27.68
N LYS A 309 4.99 -14.70 28.11
CA LYS A 309 3.82 -15.57 27.86
C LYS A 309 2.57 -15.04 28.53
N GLN A 310 2.64 -14.69 29.82
CA GLN A 310 1.53 -14.11 30.58
C GLN A 310 1.06 -12.79 29.95
N GLY A 311 2.02 -11.93 29.56
CA GLY A 311 1.70 -10.67 28.89
C GLY A 311 0.99 -10.87 27.54
N LYS A 312 1.41 -11.85 26.75
CA LYS A 312 0.76 -12.20 25.48
C LYS A 312 -0.64 -12.76 25.70
N GLU A 313 -0.83 -13.66 26.65
CA GLU A 313 -2.14 -14.23 27.00
C GLU A 313 -3.09 -13.11 27.45
N PHE A 314 -2.64 -12.20 28.31
CA PHE A 314 -3.45 -11.07 28.75
C PHE A 314 -3.88 -10.14 27.60
N ILE A 315 -2.93 -9.74 26.74
CA ILE A 315 -3.26 -8.89 25.57
C ILE A 315 -4.17 -9.64 24.59
N ASP A 316 -3.97 -10.91 24.43
CA ASP A 316 -4.78 -11.75 23.57
C ASP A 316 -6.24 -11.80 24.06
N ASP A 317 -6.46 -12.03 25.36
CA ASP A 317 -7.78 -12.03 26.00
C ASP A 317 -8.43 -10.63 25.92
N PHE A 318 -7.66 -9.58 26.14
CA PHE A 318 -8.13 -8.20 25.97
C PHE A 318 -8.63 -7.92 24.54
N LEU A 319 -7.83 -8.29 23.53
CA LEU A 319 -8.21 -8.08 22.12
C LEU A 319 -9.47 -8.87 21.74
N ASP A 320 -9.64 -10.07 22.27
CA ASP A 320 -10.83 -10.89 22.05
C ASP A 320 -12.05 -10.27 22.73
N ASN A 321 -11.93 -9.79 23.96
CA ASN A 321 -13.00 -9.10 24.71
C ASN A 321 -13.45 -7.81 24.01
N GLN A 322 -12.53 -7.09 23.39
CA GLN A 322 -12.83 -5.90 22.60
C GLN A 322 -13.32 -6.22 21.17
N ASN A 323 -13.54 -7.48 20.84
CA ASN A 323 -13.87 -7.95 19.49
C ASN A 323 -12.86 -7.46 18.42
N ILE A 324 -11.63 -7.22 18.79
CA ILE A 324 -10.53 -6.95 17.88
C ILE A 324 -10.06 -8.30 17.37
N SER A 325 -10.78 -8.85 16.38
CA SER A 325 -10.60 -10.22 15.89
C SER A 325 -9.19 -10.45 15.37
N LYS A 326 -8.58 -11.54 15.85
CA LYS A 326 -7.33 -12.08 15.32
C LYS A 326 -7.62 -12.88 14.04
N LYS A 327 -7.96 -12.23 12.95
CA LYS A 327 -7.86 -12.86 11.64
C LYS A 327 -6.39 -12.80 11.18
N GLY A 328 -5.52 -13.48 11.89
CA GLY A 328 -4.17 -13.75 11.44
C GLY A 328 -4.09 -15.15 10.90
N TYR A 329 -3.47 -15.33 9.76
CA TYR A 329 -2.84 -16.60 9.39
C TYR A 329 -1.95 -17.06 10.56
N MET A 330 -1.97 -18.34 10.82
CA MET A 330 -1.58 -19.07 12.03
C MET A 330 -0.26 -18.69 12.74
N ASP A 331 0.58 -17.76 12.21
CA ASP A 331 1.87 -17.43 12.77
C ASP A 331 2.16 -15.92 13.01
N SER A 332 1.38 -14.98 12.48
CA SER A 332 1.63 -13.57 12.75
C SER A 332 0.64 -13.03 13.79
N ARG A 333 1.12 -12.75 15.00
CA ARG A 333 0.38 -12.06 16.06
C ARG A 333 0.31 -10.54 15.83
N SER A 334 0.52 -10.07 14.61
CA SER A 334 0.41 -8.67 14.25
C SER A 334 -1.01 -8.30 13.88
N LEU A 335 -1.44 -7.13 14.32
CA LEU A 335 -2.75 -6.57 13.99
C LEU A 335 -2.76 -6.02 12.57
N GLU A 336 -3.88 -6.17 11.86
CA GLU A 336 -4.14 -5.51 10.58
C GLU A 336 -4.52 -4.03 10.78
N GLY A 337 -4.55 -3.24 9.71
CA GLY A 337 -4.78 -1.80 9.80
C GLY A 337 -6.01 -1.38 10.62
N ASN A 338 -7.18 -1.99 10.35
CA ASN A 338 -8.41 -1.69 11.10
C ASN A 338 -8.35 -2.18 12.55
N GLN A 339 -7.69 -3.30 12.79
CA GLN A 339 -7.49 -3.84 14.13
C GLN A 339 -6.56 -2.94 14.95
N THR A 340 -5.47 -2.46 14.34
CA THR A 340 -4.55 -1.51 14.99
C THR A 340 -5.26 -0.21 15.34
N ARG A 341 -6.08 0.37 14.43
CA ARG A 341 -6.87 1.57 14.73
C ARG A 341 -7.86 1.35 15.87
N ARG A 342 -8.47 0.17 15.98
CA ARG A 342 -9.37 -0.17 17.10
C ARG A 342 -8.59 -0.37 18.39
N PHE A 343 -7.44 -1.01 18.35
CA PHE A 343 -6.56 -1.17 19.50
C PHE A 343 -6.08 0.18 20.05
N LEU A 344 -5.66 1.10 19.17
CA LEU A 344 -5.26 2.46 19.54
C LEU A 344 -6.40 3.30 20.17
N LYS A 345 -7.65 2.95 19.90
CA LYS A 345 -8.83 3.63 20.49
C LYS A 345 -9.32 3.01 21.78
N ALA A 346 -8.86 1.81 22.11
CA ALA A 346 -9.28 1.05 23.28
C ALA A 346 -8.31 1.22 24.47
N THR A 347 -7.68 2.40 24.59
CA THR A 347 -6.66 2.66 25.62
C THR A 347 -7.25 2.83 27.02
N GLU A 348 -8.46 3.39 27.13
CA GLU A 348 -9.18 3.49 28.41
C GLU A 348 -9.56 2.10 28.91
N GLU A 349 -10.16 1.27 28.08
CA GLU A 349 -10.52 -0.13 28.41
C GLU A 349 -9.27 -0.95 28.72
N LEU A 350 -8.15 -0.67 28.06
CA LEU A 350 -6.88 -1.32 28.33
C LEU A 350 -6.33 -0.92 29.71
N ARG A 351 -6.48 0.34 30.09
CA ARG A 351 -6.12 0.86 31.43
C ARG A 351 -6.92 0.16 32.51
N ASP A 352 -8.25 0.10 32.35
CA ASP A 352 -9.14 -0.56 33.30
C ASP A 352 -8.78 -2.04 33.45
N ALA A 353 -8.52 -2.75 32.36
CA ALA A 353 -8.11 -4.15 32.41
C ALA A 353 -6.78 -4.38 33.16
N TYR A 354 -5.81 -3.47 33.03
CA TYR A 354 -4.55 -3.54 33.81
C TYR A 354 -4.75 -3.16 35.27
N GLU A 355 -5.70 -2.29 35.60
CA GLU A 355 -6.07 -1.94 36.97
C GLU A 355 -6.71 -3.14 37.69
N GLU A 356 -7.65 -3.83 37.05
CA GLU A 356 -8.31 -5.02 37.57
C GLU A 356 -7.32 -6.14 37.98
N VAL A 357 -6.23 -6.29 37.22
CA VAL A 357 -5.18 -7.29 37.54
C VAL A 357 -4.04 -6.73 38.39
N GLY A 358 -4.14 -5.47 38.87
CA GLY A 358 -3.14 -4.84 39.73
C GLY A 358 -1.79 -4.57 39.07
N LYS A 359 -1.76 -4.41 37.73
CA LYS A 359 -0.54 -4.19 36.94
C LYS A 359 -0.48 -2.79 36.30
N LEU A 360 -1.43 -1.91 36.56
CA LEU A 360 -1.55 -0.59 35.92
C LEU A 360 -0.27 0.23 36.09
N GLN A 361 0.33 0.27 37.27
CA GLN A 361 1.55 1.08 37.52
C GLN A 361 2.69 0.78 36.54
N LYS A 362 2.85 -0.51 36.14
CA LYS A 362 3.87 -0.91 35.15
C LYS A 362 3.43 -0.63 33.71
N ALA A 363 2.13 -0.71 33.41
CA ALA A 363 1.58 -0.54 32.07
C ALA A 363 1.39 0.94 31.70
N GLU A 364 1.12 1.81 32.66
CA GLU A 364 0.68 3.20 32.48
C GLU A 364 1.60 4.01 31.55
N PRO A 365 2.94 3.97 31.66
CA PRO A 365 3.79 4.75 30.75
C PRO A 365 3.62 4.35 29.27
N VAL A 366 3.35 3.06 28.99
CA VAL A 366 3.13 2.58 27.63
C VAL A 366 1.70 2.86 27.15
N ILE A 367 0.73 2.84 28.05
CA ILE A 367 -0.66 3.24 27.75
C ILE A 367 -0.71 4.72 27.38
N GLN A 368 -0.03 5.59 28.09
CA GLN A 368 0.09 7.02 27.77
C GLN A 368 0.75 7.24 26.40
N LEU A 369 1.76 6.44 26.04
CA LEU A 369 2.35 6.45 24.70
C LEU A 369 1.34 5.99 23.62
N LEU A 370 0.55 4.97 23.90
CA LEU A 370 -0.50 4.52 22.97
C LEU A 370 -1.56 5.62 22.77
N GLU A 371 -1.94 6.34 23.82
CA GLU A 371 -2.87 7.46 23.75
C GLU A 371 -2.32 8.61 22.91
N SER A 372 -1.10 9.06 23.20
CA SER A 372 -0.46 10.13 22.42
C SER A 372 -0.28 9.71 20.94
N PHE A 373 0.05 8.44 20.69
CA PHE A 373 0.12 7.91 19.32
C PHE A 373 -1.26 7.82 18.65
N SER A 374 -2.31 7.46 19.39
CA SER A 374 -3.70 7.45 18.88
C SER A 374 -4.15 8.85 18.45
N VAL A 375 -3.81 9.88 19.24
CA VAL A 375 -4.09 11.29 18.90
C VAL A 375 -3.31 11.71 17.65
N LEU A 376 -2.02 11.39 17.58
CA LEU A 376 -1.18 11.64 16.41
C LEU A 376 -1.78 10.99 15.16
N VAL A 377 -2.11 9.70 15.21
CA VAL A 377 -2.72 8.96 14.10
C VAL A 377 -4.04 9.60 13.66
N THR A 378 -4.86 10.03 14.60
CA THR A 378 -6.13 10.68 14.30
C THR A 378 -5.93 11.99 13.54
N LYS A 379 -4.94 12.79 13.95
CA LYS A 379 -4.69 14.10 13.37
C LYS A 379 -3.92 14.08 12.04
N THR A 380 -3.08 13.05 11.81
CA THR A 380 -2.13 13.05 10.69
C THR A 380 -2.37 11.96 9.65
N PHE A 381 -2.91 10.77 10.04
CA PHE A 381 -3.00 9.59 9.17
C PHE A 381 -4.34 9.48 8.42
N GLY A 382 -5.16 10.53 8.45
CA GLY A 382 -6.36 10.67 7.64
C GLY A 382 -6.07 11.28 6.26
N PHE A 383 -7.10 11.38 5.41
CA PHE A 383 -7.00 12.15 4.17
C PHE A 383 -6.80 13.63 4.43
N LYS A 384 -7.51 14.14 5.44
CA LYS A 384 -7.43 15.53 5.89
C LYS A 384 -6.50 15.62 7.09
N LEU A 385 -5.67 16.64 7.08
CA LEU A 385 -4.84 17.02 8.21
C LEU A 385 -5.68 17.80 9.23
N GLU A 386 -5.64 17.38 10.50
CA GLU A 386 -6.38 18.05 11.57
C GLU A 386 -5.50 19.10 12.26
N SER A 387 -6.12 20.18 12.74
CA SER A 387 -5.40 21.24 13.46
C SER A 387 -4.67 20.72 14.70
N GLY A 388 -3.51 21.28 15.05
CA GLY A 388 -2.66 20.86 16.16
C GLY A 388 -1.98 19.51 15.95
N TYR A 389 -1.75 19.11 14.70
CA TYR A 389 -1.02 17.89 14.37
C TYR A 389 0.45 17.96 14.77
N GLU A 390 1.07 19.13 14.66
CA GLU A 390 2.46 19.34 15.06
C GLU A 390 2.65 19.12 16.56
N ASP A 391 1.74 19.65 17.38
CA ASP A 391 1.74 19.43 18.82
C ASP A 391 1.59 17.94 19.17
N ALA A 392 0.70 17.23 18.47
CA ALA A 392 0.49 15.79 18.70
C ALA A 392 1.73 14.96 18.34
N ILE A 393 2.45 15.32 17.28
CA ILE A 393 3.73 14.67 16.91
C ILE A 393 4.79 15.00 17.97
N ALA A 394 4.89 16.25 18.39
CA ALA A 394 5.85 16.69 19.40
C ALA A 394 5.60 16.03 20.78
N GLU A 395 4.36 15.89 21.18
CA GLU A 395 3.95 15.21 22.42
C GLU A 395 4.36 13.73 22.41
N PHE A 396 3.97 12.99 21.35
CA PHE A 396 4.38 11.59 21.19
C PHE A 396 5.90 11.44 21.18
N SER A 397 6.60 12.30 20.41
CA SER A 397 8.05 12.26 20.27
C SER A 397 8.75 12.49 21.61
N SER A 398 8.31 13.50 22.37
CA SER A 398 8.87 13.83 23.68
C SER A 398 8.64 12.71 24.70
N ALA A 399 7.42 12.15 24.72
CA ALA A 399 7.09 11.04 25.60
C ALA A 399 7.91 9.77 25.27
N TYR A 400 8.05 9.45 23.97
CA TYR A 400 8.84 8.30 23.54
C TYR A 400 10.33 8.50 23.88
N MET A 401 10.90 9.67 23.60
CA MET A 401 12.29 9.99 23.89
C MET A 401 12.60 9.92 25.37
N LYS A 402 11.69 10.37 26.23
CA LYS A 402 11.84 10.26 27.69
C LYS A 402 11.99 8.79 28.11
N LEU A 403 11.10 7.91 27.66
CA LEU A 403 11.16 6.49 27.99
C LEU A 403 12.38 5.80 27.35
N ASN A 404 12.79 6.22 26.16
CA ASN A 404 14.03 5.73 25.55
C ASN A 404 15.27 6.10 26.36
N GLN A 405 15.34 7.31 26.94
CA GLN A 405 16.43 7.71 27.81
C GLN A 405 16.48 6.91 29.13
N GLU A 406 15.31 6.56 29.68
CA GLU A 406 15.18 5.76 30.89
C GLU A 406 15.52 4.28 30.65
N ASP A 407 15.04 3.69 29.56
CA ASP A 407 15.30 2.30 29.15
C ASP A 407 15.47 2.16 27.62
N PRO A 408 16.67 2.42 27.08
CA PRO A 408 16.94 2.38 25.65
C PRO A 408 16.89 0.96 25.05
N LYS A 409 16.91 -0.08 25.87
CA LYS A 409 16.78 -1.47 25.40
C LYS A 409 15.31 -1.82 25.06
N THR A 410 14.39 -1.42 25.92
CA THR A 410 12.95 -1.63 25.74
C THR A 410 12.38 -0.67 24.72
N PHE A 411 12.67 0.61 24.85
CA PHE A 411 12.15 1.68 23.99
C PHE A 411 13.11 2.03 22.85
N THR A 412 13.71 1.03 22.19
CA THR A 412 14.59 1.26 21.02
C THR A 412 13.84 2.02 19.93
N ILE A 413 14.49 3.05 19.35
CA ILE A 413 13.96 3.79 18.23
C ILE A 413 14.19 2.99 16.95
N THR A 414 13.09 2.55 16.33
CA THR A 414 13.12 1.87 15.03
C THR A 414 13.04 2.89 13.90
N PRO A 415 13.40 2.54 12.66
CA PRO A 415 13.22 3.46 11.52
C PRO A 415 11.79 4.00 11.39
N LYS A 416 10.77 3.20 11.73
CA LYS A 416 9.35 3.63 11.69
C LYS A 416 9.07 4.72 12.75
N ILE A 417 9.54 4.53 13.95
CA ILE A 417 9.41 5.54 15.03
C ILE A 417 10.18 6.80 14.68
N HIS A 418 11.40 6.68 14.18
CA HIS A 418 12.21 7.81 13.72
C HIS A 418 11.49 8.62 12.62
N ILE A 419 10.89 7.94 11.63
CA ILE A 419 10.11 8.62 10.57
C ILE A 419 8.92 9.36 11.17
N VAL A 420 8.19 8.75 12.10
CA VAL A 420 7.05 9.42 12.76
C VAL A 420 7.50 10.66 13.53
N MET A 421 8.61 10.57 14.25
CA MET A 421 9.10 11.64 15.12
C MET A 421 9.66 12.84 14.35
N PHE A 422 10.36 12.59 13.22
CA PHE A 422 11.14 13.63 12.54
C PHE A 422 10.64 13.95 11.12
N HIS A 423 10.12 12.97 10.37
CA HIS A 423 9.85 13.17 8.95
C HIS A 423 8.38 13.35 8.59
N VAL A 424 7.44 12.93 9.45
CA VAL A 424 6.00 13.12 9.18
C VAL A 424 5.66 14.61 9.09
N THR A 425 6.12 15.42 10.05
CA THR A 425 5.90 16.88 10.01
C THR A 425 6.51 17.51 8.77
N GLN A 426 7.76 17.19 8.45
CA GLN A 426 8.47 17.70 7.27
C GLN A 426 7.70 17.36 5.98
N TYR A 427 7.29 16.11 5.84
CA TYR A 427 6.53 15.67 4.67
C TYR A 427 5.17 16.38 4.54
N LEU A 428 4.41 16.49 5.63
CA LEU A 428 3.11 17.16 5.63
C LEU A 428 3.24 18.64 5.28
N GLN A 429 4.27 19.32 5.78
CA GLN A 429 4.58 20.70 5.42
C GLN A 429 4.91 20.83 3.92
N MET A 430 5.75 19.95 3.35
CA MET A 430 6.06 19.92 1.92
C MET A 430 4.82 19.64 1.08
N LEU A 431 4.03 18.61 1.43
CA LEU A 431 2.82 18.21 0.72
C LEU A 431 1.79 19.33 0.63
N ASN A 432 1.70 20.18 1.65
CA ASN A 432 0.69 21.23 1.77
C ASN A 432 1.19 22.63 1.38
N ALA A 433 2.53 22.83 1.25
CA ALA A 433 3.12 24.12 0.93
C ALA A 433 2.70 24.64 -0.46
N GLU A 434 2.58 23.77 -1.44
CA GLU A 434 2.26 24.14 -2.82
C GLU A 434 0.77 24.38 -3.05
N THR A 435 -0.09 23.75 -2.26
CA THR A 435 -1.54 23.69 -2.52
C THR A 435 -2.35 24.54 -1.57
N GLY A 436 -1.82 24.89 -0.40
CA GLY A 436 -2.57 25.54 0.68
C GLY A 436 -3.70 24.66 1.25
N GLU A 437 -3.72 23.39 0.92
CA GLU A 437 -4.72 22.41 1.39
C GLU A 437 -4.23 21.69 2.66
N GLU A 438 -5.16 21.13 3.43
CA GLU A 438 -4.87 20.41 4.67
C GLU A 438 -4.87 18.88 4.39
N ARG A 439 -3.85 18.38 3.69
CA ARG A 439 -3.73 16.95 3.32
C ARG A 439 -2.94 16.19 4.39
N GLY A 440 -3.55 15.12 4.91
CA GLY A 440 -2.86 14.19 5.80
C GLY A 440 -2.14 13.07 5.04
N LEU A 441 -1.41 12.20 5.78
CA LEU A 441 -0.66 11.07 5.19
C LEU A 441 -1.55 10.11 4.40
N GLY A 442 -2.81 9.93 4.80
CA GLY A 442 -3.78 9.09 4.11
C GLY A 442 -4.03 9.50 2.65
N TYR A 443 -3.69 10.73 2.27
CA TYR A 443 -3.76 11.19 0.89
C TYR A 443 -2.83 10.37 -0.02
N MET A 444 -1.63 10.03 0.45
CA MET A 444 -0.64 9.21 -0.26
C MET A 444 -0.50 7.78 0.31
N SER A 445 -1.49 7.31 1.08
CA SER A 445 -1.45 5.99 1.71
C SER A 445 -1.29 4.84 0.71
N GLU A 446 -0.51 3.84 1.08
CA GLU A 446 -0.27 2.60 0.35
C GLU A 446 -1.40 1.56 0.55
N GLN A 447 -2.34 1.79 1.45
CA GLN A 447 -3.38 0.82 1.83
C GLN A 447 -4.18 0.26 0.63
N ALA A 448 -4.41 1.08 -0.40
CA ALA A 448 -5.14 0.64 -1.59
C ALA A 448 -4.34 -0.40 -2.40
N PHE A 449 -3.01 -0.31 -2.40
CA PHE A 449 -2.14 -1.24 -3.13
C PHE A 449 -2.10 -2.63 -2.48
N GLU A 450 -2.13 -2.69 -1.16
CA GLU A 450 -2.26 -3.94 -0.41
C GLU A 450 -3.51 -4.74 -0.83
N SER A 451 -4.62 -4.04 -1.07
CA SER A 451 -5.87 -4.68 -1.48
C SER A 451 -5.79 -5.31 -2.88
N VAL A 452 -4.93 -4.79 -3.77
CA VAL A 452 -4.72 -5.35 -5.13
C VAL A 452 -4.26 -6.80 -5.06
N HIS A 453 -3.43 -7.16 -4.08
CA HIS A 453 -2.94 -8.54 -3.93
C HIS A 453 -4.08 -9.52 -3.67
N SER A 454 -5.02 -9.16 -2.82
CA SER A 454 -6.19 -9.99 -2.50
C SER A 454 -7.13 -10.09 -3.70
N ASP A 455 -7.43 -8.96 -4.33
CA ASP A 455 -8.33 -8.89 -5.49
C ASP A 455 -7.79 -9.69 -6.68
N MET A 456 -6.50 -9.52 -7.00
CA MET A 456 -5.85 -10.26 -8.08
C MET A 456 -5.78 -11.76 -7.78
N ALA A 457 -5.42 -12.15 -6.53
CA ALA A 457 -5.35 -13.55 -6.16
C ALA A 457 -6.72 -14.21 -6.27
N GLN A 458 -7.79 -13.56 -5.80
CA GLN A 458 -9.14 -14.07 -5.92
C GLN A 458 -9.56 -14.24 -7.38
N MET A 459 -9.28 -13.25 -8.23
CA MET A 459 -9.60 -13.33 -9.66
C MET A 459 -8.79 -14.42 -10.37
N TRP A 460 -7.50 -14.58 -10.02
CA TRP A 460 -6.63 -15.61 -10.58
C TRP A 460 -7.12 -17.02 -10.22
N GLU A 461 -7.35 -17.27 -8.94
CA GLU A 461 -7.82 -18.57 -8.44
C GLU A 461 -9.18 -18.97 -9.01
N ASN A 462 -10.10 -18.01 -9.18
CA ASN A 462 -11.48 -18.29 -9.60
C ASN A 462 -11.62 -18.59 -11.10
N GLY A 463 -10.67 -18.22 -11.97
CA GLY A 463 -10.94 -18.41 -13.40
C GLY A 463 -9.74 -18.38 -14.35
N TRP A 464 -8.55 -18.04 -13.86
CA TRP A 464 -7.38 -17.84 -14.72
C TRP A 464 -6.21 -18.78 -14.42
N LYS A 465 -6.23 -19.42 -13.26
CA LYS A 465 -5.11 -20.23 -12.76
C LYS A 465 -4.68 -21.31 -13.73
N VAL A 466 -3.40 -21.27 -14.08
CA VAL A 466 -2.69 -22.30 -14.85
C VAL A 466 -1.35 -22.57 -14.19
N SER A 467 -0.75 -23.74 -14.46
CA SER A 467 0.59 -24.04 -13.97
C SER A 467 1.61 -23.07 -14.59
N ALA A 468 2.59 -22.64 -13.81
CA ALA A 468 3.72 -21.86 -14.32
C ALA A 468 4.55 -22.59 -15.40
N SER A 469 4.51 -23.92 -15.40
CA SER A 469 5.13 -24.76 -16.45
C SER A 469 4.32 -24.87 -17.74
N HIS A 470 3.14 -24.23 -17.82
CA HIS A 470 2.34 -24.25 -19.03
C HIS A 470 3.03 -23.45 -20.14
N LYS A 471 3.15 -23.99 -21.33
CA LYS A 471 3.86 -23.38 -22.48
C LYS A 471 3.42 -21.94 -22.80
N ASP A 472 2.14 -21.62 -22.59
CA ASP A 472 1.56 -20.30 -22.85
C ASP A 472 1.35 -19.50 -21.55
N PHE A 473 2.10 -19.81 -20.48
CA PHE A 473 1.90 -19.18 -19.17
C PHE A 473 2.00 -17.66 -19.22
N GLY A 474 3.06 -17.14 -19.85
CA GLY A 474 3.28 -15.69 -19.96
C GLY A 474 2.12 -14.97 -20.67
N GLU A 475 1.65 -15.52 -21.78
CA GLU A 475 0.52 -14.93 -22.52
C GLU A 475 -0.81 -15.00 -21.72
N LYS A 476 -1.03 -16.08 -20.98
CA LYS A 476 -2.21 -16.18 -20.09
C LYS A 476 -2.14 -15.21 -18.93
N LEU A 477 -0.97 -15.03 -18.34
CA LEU A 477 -0.74 -14.05 -17.26
C LEU A 477 -0.90 -12.62 -17.80
N ARG A 478 -0.42 -12.31 -18.99
CA ARG A 478 -0.64 -11.03 -19.68
C ARG A 478 -2.13 -10.75 -19.87
N LYS A 479 -2.86 -11.69 -20.47
CA LYS A 479 -4.32 -11.58 -20.67
C LYS A 479 -5.09 -11.45 -19.36
N PHE A 480 -4.64 -12.12 -18.31
CA PHE A 480 -5.21 -11.94 -16.96
C PHE A 480 -5.01 -10.51 -16.47
N LEU A 481 -3.79 -9.96 -16.59
CA LEU A 481 -3.48 -8.60 -16.14
C LEU A 481 -4.28 -7.56 -16.94
N VAL A 482 -4.36 -7.70 -18.27
CA VAL A 482 -5.20 -6.86 -19.14
C VAL A 482 -6.66 -6.94 -18.71
N ALA A 483 -7.19 -8.14 -18.44
CA ALA A 483 -8.55 -8.34 -17.97
C ALA A 483 -8.81 -7.74 -16.58
N TYR A 484 -7.83 -7.78 -15.69
CA TYR A 484 -7.89 -7.11 -14.38
C TYR A 484 -7.95 -5.59 -14.55
N ASN A 485 -7.01 -5.03 -15.29
CA ASN A 485 -6.89 -3.60 -15.53
C ASN A 485 -8.10 -3.01 -16.29
N SER A 486 -8.67 -3.74 -17.24
CA SER A 486 -9.85 -3.28 -18.00
C SER A 486 -11.09 -3.04 -17.13
N ASN A 487 -11.10 -3.50 -15.87
CA ASN A 487 -12.13 -3.17 -14.90
C ASN A 487 -11.95 -1.78 -14.28
N ASN A 488 -10.77 -1.19 -14.46
CA ASN A 488 -10.33 0.01 -13.73
C ASN A 488 -10.17 1.24 -14.66
N ILE A 489 -10.45 1.09 -15.96
CA ILE A 489 -10.52 2.20 -16.94
C ILE A 489 -11.83 2.95 -16.79
#